data_2acbc21431fafa31598661d2e3880552
#
_entry.id   2acbc21431fafa31598661d2e3880552
#
_cell.length_a   1.000
_cell.length_b   1.000
_cell.length_c   1.000
_cell.angle_alpha   90.00
_cell.angle_beta   90.00
_cell.angle_gamma   90.00
#
_symmetry.space_group_name_H-M   'P 1'
#
loop_
_entity.id
_entity.type
_entity.pdbx_description
1 polymer ?
#
loop_
_entity_poly.entity_id
_entity_poly.type
_entity_poly.pdbx_seq_one_letter_code
_entity_poly.pdbx_strand_id
1 'polypeptide(L)'
;MERYLLDIKADDKPVLLERVLRVIRHRGFIIKKVVATQNHESKIASVEIIVDSDRPISTLINQIEKLWDIRTVDTTILENRD
;
A
#
# COMPACT_ATOMS: atom_id res chain seq x y z
N MET A 1 -12.37 4.94 13.40
CA MET A 1 -11.65 4.60 12.17
C MET A 1 -10.24 5.18 12.23
N GLU A 2 -9.25 4.39 11.89
CA GLU A 2 -7.87 4.83 11.91
C GLU A 2 -7.36 5.12 10.50
N ARG A 3 -6.43 6.04 10.39
CA ARG A 3 -5.81 6.40 9.13
C ARG A 3 -4.34 5.98 9.14
N TYR A 4 -3.93 5.29 8.10
CA TYR A 4 -2.56 4.78 7.96
C TYR A 4 -1.93 5.26 6.67
N LEU A 5 -0.63 5.49 6.72
CA LEU A 5 0.19 5.66 5.52
C LEU A 5 0.92 4.34 5.26
N LEU A 6 0.75 3.80 4.07
CA LEU A 6 1.52 2.65 3.60
C LEU A 6 2.59 3.16 2.65
N ASP A 7 3.85 2.86 2.94
CA ASP A 7 4.97 3.21 2.06
C ASP A 7 5.53 1.91 1.50
N ILE A 8 5.30 1.69 0.21
CA ILE A 8 5.61 0.43 -0.45
C ILE A 8 6.74 0.66 -1.46
N LYS A 9 7.77 -0.19 -1.38
CA LYS A 9 8.83 -0.25 -2.39
C LYS A 9 8.70 -1.58 -3.11
N ALA A 10 8.72 -1.55 -4.42
CA ALA A 10 8.50 -2.74 -5.23
C ALA A 10 9.25 -2.64 -6.55
N ASP A 11 9.40 -3.79 -7.21
CA ASP A 11 9.92 -3.79 -8.57
C ASP A 11 8.90 -3.11 -9.48
N ASP A 12 9.38 -2.28 -10.40
CA ASP A 12 8.51 -1.52 -11.29
C ASP A 12 8.00 -2.43 -12.41
N LYS A 13 6.79 -2.97 -12.20
CA LYS A 13 6.11 -3.84 -13.16
C LYS A 13 4.80 -3.21 -13.59
N PRO A 14 4.38 -3.42 -14.84
CA PRO A 14 3.20 -2.74 -15.39
C PRO A 14 1.91 -2.89 -14.59
N VAL A 15 1.69 -4.04 -13.95
CA VAL A 15 0.42 -4.29 -13.25
C VAL A 15 0.53 -4.18 -11.74
N LEU A 16 1.68 -3.74 -11.23
CA LEU A 16 1.92 -3.69 -9.78
C LEU A 16 0.87 -2.85 -9.04
N LEU A 17 0.66 -1.63 -9.48
CA LEU A 17 -0.26 -0.71 -8.79
C LEU A 17 -1.68 -1.27 -8.75
N GLU A 18 -2.14 -1.83 -9.84
CA GLU A 18 -3.47 -2.44 -9.90
C GLU A 18 -3.61 -3.56 -8.88
N ARG A 19 -2.59 -4.41 -8.76
CA ARG A 19 -2.63 -5.53 -7.82
C ARG A 19 -2.67 -5.05 -6.38
N VAL A 20 -1.85 -4.06 -6.05
CA VAL A 20 -1.83 -3.50 -4.69
C VAL A 20 -3.17 -2.88 -4.34
N LEU A 21 -3.70 -2.05 -5.22
CA LEU A 21 -4.99 -1.39 -4.96
C LEU A 21 -6.13 -2.39 -4.84
N ARG A 22 -6.11 -3.46 -5.63
CA ARG A 22 -7.13 -4.50 -5.56
C ARG A 22 -7.10 -5.21 -4.21
N VAL A 23 -5.91 -5.56 -3.72
CA VAL A 23 -5.77 -6.20 -2.40
C VAL A 23 -6.33 -5.31 -1.31
N ILE A 24 -5.98 -4.02 -1.34
CA ILE A 24 -6.45 -3.05 -0.35
C ILE A 24 -7.97 -2.99 -0.32
N ARG A 25 -8.58 -2.88 -1.49
CA ARG A 25 -10.05 -2.78 -1.59
C ARG A 25 -10.72 -4.08 -1.14
N HIS A 26 -10.19 -5.23 -1.53
CA HIS A 26 -10.76 -6.53 -1.15
C HIS A 26 -10.72 -6.78 0.35
N ARG A 27 -9.75 -6.18 1.05
CA ARG A 27 -9.65 -6.33 2.51
C ARG A 27 -10.49 -5.33 3.26
N GLY A 28 -11.26 -4.50 2.56
CA GLY A 28 -12.20 -3.57 3.18
C GLY A 28 -11.60 -2.26 3.64
N PHE A 29 -10.44 -1.89 3.11
CA PHE A 29 -9.81 -0.60 3.42
C PHE A 29 -10.26 0.45 2.43
N ILE A 30 -10.45 1.68 2.92
CA ILE A 30 -10.86 2.81 2.10
C ILE A 30 -9.61 3.57 1.66
N ILE A 31 -9.40 3.65 0.35
CA ILE A 31 -8.25 4.37 -0.21
C ILE A 31 -8.56 5.85 -0.26
N LYS A 32 -7.74 6.66 0.40
CA LYS A 32 -7.92 8.13 0.45
C LYS A 32 -6.97 8.86 -0.47
N LYS A 33 -5.76 8.32 -0.69
CA LYS A 33 -4.77 8.97 -1.53
C LYS A 33 -3.77 7.94 -2.03
N VAL A 34 -3.32 8.09 -3.27
CA VAL A 34 -2.29 7.25 -3.86
C VAL A 34 -1.29 8.16 -4.56
N VAL A 35 0.00 7.97 -4.26
CA VAL A 35 1.08 8.63 -4.98
C VAL A 35 2.07 7.56 -5.40
N ALA A 36 2.24 7.36 -6.69
CA ALA A 36 3.16 6.37 -7.21
C ALA A 36 4.28 7.09 -7.98
N THR A 37 5.51 6.71 -7.70
CA THR A 37 6.69 7.28 -8.35
C THR A 37 7.54 6.15 -8.86
N GLN A 38 8.00 6.26 -10.10
CA GLN A 38 8.88 5.27 -10.74
C GLN A 38 10.28 5.84 -10.89
N ASN A 39 11.27 5.01 -10.62
CA ASN A 39 12.66 5.36 -10.88
C ASN A 39 13.17 4.45 -11.98
N HIS A 40 13.39 5.04 -13.17
CA HIS A 40 13.80 4.28 -14.35
C HIS A 40 15.20 3.66 -14.22
N GLU A 41 16.09 4.32 -13.50
CA GLU A 41 17.45 3.81 -13.32
C GLU A 41 17.48 2.59 -12.41
N SER A 42 16.83 2.68 -11.25
CA SER A 42 16.81 1.57 -10.30
C SER A 42 15.74 0.53 -10.61
N LYS A 43 14.78 0.86 -11.46
CA LYS A 43 13.62 0.02 -11.79
C LYS A 43 12.80 -0.33 -10.55
N ILE A 44 12.75 0.59 -9.60
CA ILE A 44 11.97 0.46 -8.38
C ILE A 44 10.84 1.48 -8.39
N ALA A 45 9.65 1.02 -8.01
CA ALA A 45 8.50 1.89 -7.81
C ALA A 45 8.33 2.16 -6.33
N SER A 46 8.01 3.42 -6.00
CA SER A 46 7.63 3.83 -4.64
C SER A 46 6.16 4.18 -4.68
N VAL A 47 5.37 3.55 -3.82
CA VAL A 47 3.93 3.79 -3.77
C VAL A 47 3.57 4.18 -2.35
N GLU A 48 2.99 5.38 -2.20
CA GLU A 48 2.51 5.85 -0.92
C GLU A 48 0.98 5.87 -0.97
N ILE A 49 0.35 5.16 -0.05
CA ILE A 49 -1.11 5.04 -0.03
C ILE A 49 -1.63 5.38 1.36
N ILE A 50 -2.61 6.28 1.40
CA ILE A 50 -3.30 6.61 2.65
C ILE A 50 -4.61 5.85 2.64
N VAL A 51 -4.86 5.09 3.71
CA VAL A 51 -6.07 4.28 3.86
C VAL A 51 -6.73 4.56 5.21
N ASP A 52 -8.05 4.44 5.23
CA ASP A 52 -8.84 4.51 6.46
C ASP A 52 -9.48 3.15 6.69
N SER A 53 -9.49 2.68 7.94
CA SER A 53 -10.13 1.41 8.25
C SER A 53 -10.37 1.22 9.74
N ASP A 54 -11.38 0.41 10.05
CA ASP A 54 -11.60 -0.13 11.39
C ASP A 54 -10.95 -1.50 11.56
N ARG A 55 -10.38 -2.05 10.47
CA ARG A 55 -9.78 -3.38 10.47
C ARG A 55 -8.30 -3.31 10.84
N PRO A 56 -7.74 -4.39 11.42
CA PRO A 56 -6.31 -4.43 11.73
C PRO A 56 -5.46 -4.26 10.48
N ILE A 57 -4.51 -3.33 10.52
CA ILE A 57 -3.63 -3.06 9.38
C ILE A 57 -2.68 -4.22 9.09
N SER A 58 -2.35 -5.02 10.11
CA SER A 58 -1.42 -6.15 9.94
C SER A 58 -1.90 -7.16 8.93
N THR A 59 -3.22 -7.40 8.85
CA THR A 59 -3.75 -8.35 7.87
C THR A 59 -3.54 -7.85 6.45
N LEU A 60 -3.67 -6.53 6.25
CA LEU A 60 -3.43 -5.94 4.93
C LEU A 60 -1.95 -6.02 4.56
N ILE A 61 -1.06 -5.66 5.48
CA ILE A 61 0.37 -5.71 5.23
C ILE A 61 0.80 -7.10 4.83
N ASN A 62 0.33 -8.13 5.56
CA ASN A 62 0.65 -9.52 5.25
C ASN A 62 0.22 -9.91 3.82
N GLN A 63 -0.93 -9.43 3.37
CA GLN A 63 -1.40 -9.74 2.03
C GLN A 63 -0.59 -9.02 0.95
N ILE A 64 -0.22 -7.76 1.19
CA ILE A 64 0.60 -7.02 0.24
C ILE A 64 1.98 -7.66 0.12
N GLU A 65 2.58 -8.05 1.24
CA GLU A 65 3.90 -8.68 1.24
C GLU A 65 3.96 -10.00 0.47
N LYS A 66 2.83 -10.65 0.27
CA LYS A 66 2.75 -11.89 -0.53
C LYS A 66 2.78 -11.63 -2.03
N LEU A 67 2.60 -10.40 -2.47
CA LEU A 67 2.68 -10.07 -3.88
C LEU A 67 4.13 -10.20 -4.35
N TRP A 68 4.30 -10.81 -5.52
CA TRP A 68 5.61 -11.23 -6.02
C TRP A 68 6.65 -10.12 -6.08
N ASP A 69 6.24 -8.92 -6.52
CA ASP A 69 7.18 -7.86 -6.81
C ASP A 69 7.45 -6.91 -5.63
N ILE A 70 6.83 -7.15 -4.48
CA ILE A 70 6.98 -6.28 -3.32
C ILE A 70 8.30 -6.50 -2.62
N ARG A 71 9.03 -5.41 -2.34
CA ARG A 71 10.30 -5.46 -1.62
C ARG A 71 10.12 -5.11 -0.15
N THR A 72 9.46 -3.98 0.13
CA THR A 72 9.21 -3.55 1.52
C THR A 72 7.85 -2.89 1.64
N VAL A 73 7.24 -3.03 2.83
CA VAL A 73 6.02 -2.32 3.18
C VAL A 73 6.22 -1.75 4.58
N ASP A 74 6.20 -0.42 4.68
CA ASP A 74 6.27 0.28 5.95
C ASP A 74 4.94 0.95 6.23
N THR A 75 4.53 0.94 7.50
CA THR A 75 3.24 1.48 7.92
C THR A 75 3.41 2.51 9.01
N THR A 76 2.70 3.63 8.88
CA THR A 76 2.66 4.67 9.90
C THR A 76 1.22 5.00 10.20
N ILE A 77 0.87 5.07 11.49
CA ILE A 77 -0.44 5.56 11.90
C ILE A 77 -0.42 7.08 11.79
N LEU A 78 -1.37 7.64 11.06
CA LEU A 78 -1.46 9.08 10.90
C LEU A 78 -2.39 9.69 11.95
N GLU A 79 -3.57 9.12 12.15
CA GLU A 79 -4.53 9.60 13.14
C GLU A 79 -5.68 8.62 13.33
N ASN A 80 -6.37 8.74 14.47
CA ASN A 80 -7.63 8.06 14.71
C ASN A 80 -8.76 8.99 14.30
N ARG A 81 -9.71 8.46 13.52
CA ARG A 81 -10.88 9.21 13.10
C ARG A 81 -12.13 8.44 13.50
N ASP A 82 -12.89 9.04 14.36
CA ASP A 82 -14.12 8.45 14.84
C ASP A 82 -15.30 8.74 13.92
#